data_67ce21b5e4251dfe494043bc329a4bc2
#
_entry.id   67ce21b5e4251dfe494043bc329a4bc2
#
_cell.length_a   1.000
_cell.length_b   1.000
_cell.length_c   1.000
_cell.angle_alpha   90.00
_cell.angle_beta   90.00
_cell.angle_gamma   90.00
#
_symmetry.space_group_name_H-M   'P 1'
#
loop_
_entity.id
_entity.type
_entity.pdbx_description
1 polymer ?
#
loop_
_entity_poly.entity_id
_entity_poly.type
_entity_poly.pdbx_seq_one_letter_code
_entity_poly.pdbx_strand_id
1 'polypeptide(L)'
;MRATYDQHMAAPAALRDQLSRGLRDLRISVTDRCNFRCPYCMPRELFGADHAFLPRAELLSFEEVARLVRVFAALGVTKIRLTGGEPLLRRDLAVLVAEIAAIPGISDLALTTNGSLLSAQAEALVAAGLRRITVSLDSLDPELFQELADSRISVQTVLEGIAAASAAGLPVKLNTVLRKGVNDDGLLDLVDYARAHGHTLRVIEYMDVGTTNGWVLDQVVPSAQARACVAAVHPLEPIGDEGTAERWRFADGTGEMGFVSSVSKPFCGTCTRARLTAVGELFTCLFATSGTDLRAVLRSGATDAELLRVVGGRWASRDDRYSELRGLSTVGVARAEMSYLGG
;
A
#
# COMPACT_ATOMS: atom_id res chain seq x y z
N MET A 1 -39.60 15.15 35.87
CA MET A 1 -39.22 13.76 35.47
C MET A 1 -38.49 13.85 34.18
N ARG A 2 -37.16 13.80 34.21
CA ARG A 2 -36.29 13.69 33.00
C ARG A 2 -35.95 12.23 32.88
N ALA A 3 -36.44 11.56 31.82
CA ALA A 3 -36.07 10.20 31.47
C ALA A 3 -34.65 10.20 30.89
N THR A 4 -33.73 9.64 31.62
CA THR A 4 -32.40 9.33 31.18
C THR A 4 -32.49 8.12 30.23
N TYR A 5 -32.31 8.40 28.94
CA TYR A 5 -32.13 7.35 27.91
C TYR A 5 -30.68 6.89 27.97
N ASP A 6 -30.43 5.92 28.82
CA ASP A 6 -29.12 5.23 28.89
C ASP A 6 -29.15 4.07 27.88
N GLN A 7 -28.86 4.37 26.61
CA GLN A 7 -28.65 3.33 25.62
C GLN A 7 -27.21 2.83 25.71
N HIS A 8 -26.99 1.82 26.53
CA HIS A 8 -25.84 0.91 26.38
C HIS A 8 -25.99 0.16 25.05
N MET A 9 -25.61 0.79 23.95
CA MET A 9 -25.33 0.07 22.73
C MET A 9 -24.03 -0.70 22.95
N ALA A 10 -24.13 -2.00 23.20
CA ALA A 10 -22.99 -2.90 23.14
C ALA A 10 -22.24 -2.64 21.84
N ALA A 11 -20.93 -2.42 21.91
CA ALA A 11 -20.10 -2.25 20.72
C ALA A 11 -20.40 -3.40 19.75
N PRO A 12 -20.71 -3.12 18.46
CA PRO A 12 -21.05 -4.18 17.52
C PRO A 12 -19.91 -5.19 17.50
N ALA A 13 -20.25 -6.48 17.53
CA ALA A 13 -19.25 -7.54 17.45
C ALA A 13 -18.33 -7.24 16.26
N ALA A 14 -17.00 -7.19 16.51
CA ALA A 14 -16.04 -6.80 15.50
C ALA A 14 -16.25 -7.63 14.22
N LEU A 15 -16.45 -6.94 13.10
CA LEU A 15 -16.64 -7.57 11.78
C LEU A 15 -15.48 -8.52 11.49
N ARG A 16 -15.80 -9.79 11.21
CA ARG A 16 -14.82 -10.83 10.89
C ARG A 16 -15.22 -11.56 9.62
N ASP A 17 -14.21 -12.01 8.86
CA ASP A 17 -14.41 -12.85 7.68
C ASP A 17 -14.49 -14.35 8.05
N GLN A 18 -14.57 -15.23 7.04
CA GLN A 18 -14.67 -16.69 7.19
C GLN A 18 -13.47 -17.32 7.93
N LEU A 19 -12.33 -16.61 7.96
CA LEU A 19 -11.11 -17.02 8.66
C LEU A 19 -10.90 -16.23 9.97
N SER A 20 -11.94 -15.61 10.50
CA SER A 20 -11.92 -14.82 11.74
C SER A 20 -11.00 -13.59 11.70
N ARG A 21 -10.67 -13.07 10.51
CA ARG A 21 -9.83 -11.88 10.31
C ARG A 21 -10.67 -10.60 10.36
N GLY A 22 -10.25 -9.63 11.16
CA GLY A 22 -10.91 -8.32 11.24
C GLY A 22 -10.55 -7.42 10.05
N LEU A 23 -11.45 -6.50 9.67
CA LEU A 23 -11.18 -5.43 8.71
C LEU A 23 -10.57 -4.24 9.46
N ARG A 24 -9.28 -3.93 9.23
CA ARG A 24 -8.56 -2.87 9.94
C ARG A 24 -7.80 -1.89 9.05
N ASP A 25 -7.32 -2.37 7.90
CA ASP A 25 -6.51 -1.61 6.95
C ASP A 25 -7.30 -1.41 5.66
N LEU A 26 -7.44 -0.16 5.20
CA LEU A 26 -7.96 0.14 3.88
C LEU A 26 -6.89 0.87 3.06
N ARG A 27 -6.55 0.30 1.89
CA ARG A 27 -5.73 0.97 0.88
C ARG A 27 -6.65 1.59 -0.17
N ILE A 28 -6.42 2.84 -0.51
CA ILE A 28 -7.25 3.61 -1.44
C ILE A 28 -6.38 4.09 -2.58
N SER A 29 -6.63 3.60 -3.79
CA SER A 29 -6.08 4.18 -5.00
C SER A 29 -6.83 5.48 -5.30
N VAL A 30 -6.12 6.59 -5.43
CA VAL A 30 -6.73 7.90 -5.72
C VAL A 30 -6.63 8.29 -7.19
N THR A 31 -5.85 7.54 -7.98
CA THR A 31 -5.64 7.76 -9.41
C THR A 31 -5.09 6.52 -10.08
N ASP A 32 -5.38 6.35 -11.35
CA ASP A 32 -4.80 5.33 -12.24
C ASP A 32 -3.50 5.82 -12.92
N ARG A 33 -3.17 7.14 -12.81
CA ARG A 33 -2.02 7.75 -13.47
C ARG A 33 -0.75 7.58 -12.66
N CYS A 34 0.36 7.28 -13.34
CA CYS A 34 1.70 7.28 -12.79
C CYS A 34 2.66 7.95 -13.76
N ASN A 35 3.71 8.57 -13.26
CA ASN A 35 4.79 9.14 -14.05
C ASN A 35 6.01 8.21 -14.19
N PHE A 36 5.93 7.01 -13.61
CA PHE A 36 6.85 5.88 -13.82
C PHE A 36 6.18 4.80 -14.67
N ARG A 37 7.01 3.94 -15.29
CA ARG A 37 6.58 2.79 -16.09
C ARG A 37 7.28 1.51 -15.63
N CYS A 38 7.36 1.33 -14.31
CA CYS A 38 8.02 0.15 -13.71
C CYS A 38 7.51 -1.14 -14.36
N PRO A 39 8.40 -2.00 -14.90
CA PRO A 39 8.02 -3.19 -15.67
C PRO A 39 7.14 -4.18 -14.91
N TYR A 40 7.29 -4.21 -13.57
CA TYR A 40 6.48 -5.09 -12.72
C TYR A 40 5.12 -4.52 -12.31
N CYS A 41 4.79 -3.25 -12.66
CA CYS A 41 3.57 -2.57 -12.22
C CYS A 41 2.77 -1.97 -13.38
N MET A 42 3.41 -1.12 -14.19
CA MET A 42 2.80 -0.38 -15.31
C MET A 42 3.73 -0.40 -16.54
N PRO A 43 4.00 -1.58 -17.13
CA PRO A 43 4.94 -1.70 -18.23
C PRO A 43 4.53 -0.82 -19.42
N ARG A 44 5.53 -0.21 -20.07
CA ARG A 44 5.34 0.76 -21.18
C ARG A 44 4.60 0.15 -22.37
N GLU A 45 4.72 -1.15 -22.56
CA GLU A 45 4.03 -1.89 -23.63
C GLU A 45 2.51 -1.80 -23.51
N LEU A 46 1.99 -1.69 -22.28
CA LEU A 46 0.56 -1.57 -21.99
C LEU A 46 0.15 -0.12 -21.65
N PHE A 47 1.05 0.63 -21.04
CA PHE A 47 0.80 2.00 -20.56
C PHE A 47 1.65 3.02 -21.33
N GLY A 48 1.73 2.85 -22.64
CA GLY A 48 2.48 3.73 -23.56
C GLY A 48 1.90 5.14 -23.68
N ALA A 49 2.44 5.91 -24.65
CA ALA A 49 2.02 7.29 -24.88
C ALA A 49 0.54 7.42 -25.26
N ASP A 50 0.01 6.42 -25.95
CA ASP A 50 -1.38 6.40 -26.45
C ASP A 50 -2.37 5.78 -25.43
N HIS A 51 -1.89 5.37 -24.24
CA HIS A 51 -2.76 4.80 -23.21
C HIS A 51 -3.74 5.86 -22.69
N ALA A 52 -5.03 5.57 -22.84
CA ALA A 52 -6.10 6.43 -22.35
C ALA A 52 -6.36 6.17 -20.85
N PHE A 53 -5.78 7.00 -19.99
CA PHE A 53 -6.11 7.01 -18.57
C PHE A 53 -7.55 7.49 -18.35
N LEU A 54 -8.13 7.06 -17.25
CA LEU A 54 -9.52 7.34 -16.93
C LEU A 54 -9.79 8.85 -16.84
N PRO A 55 -10.93 9.31 -17.39
CA PRO A 55 -11.37 10.68 -17.20
C PRO A 55 -11.73 10.92 -15.71
N ARG A 56 -11.53 12.16 -15.25
CA ARG A 56 -11.76 12.53 -13.84
C ARG A 56 -13.17 12.15 -13.33
N ALA A 57 -14.17 12.18 -14.19
CA ALA A 57 -15.56 11.85 -13.85
C ALA A 57 -15.77 10.37 -13.48
N GLU A 58 -14.88 9.49 -13.94
CA GLU A 58 -14.93 8.07 -13.60
C GLU A 58 -14.21 7.75 -12.29
N LEU A 59 -13.33 8.63 -11.83
CA LEU A 59 -12.70 8.48 -10.53
C LEU A 59 -13.68 8.85 -9.41
N LEU A 60 -13.47 8.28 -8.23
CA LEU A 60 -14.15 8.77 -7.02
C LEU A 60 -13.75 10.22 -6.74
N SER A 61 -14.72 11.06 -6.34
CA SER A 61 -14.45 12.38 -5.80
C SER A 61 -13.87 12.27 -4.39
N PHE A 62 -13.30 13.35 -3.84
CA PHE A 62 -12.78 13.35 -2.47
C PHE A 62 -13.90 13.16 -1.45
N GLU A 63 -15.06 13.76 -1.69
CA GLU A 63 -16.26 13.60 -0.86
C GLU A 63 -16.75 12.15 -0.87
N GLU A 64 -16.74 11.49 -2.05
CA GLU A 64 -17.09 10.07 -2.20
C GLU A 64 -16.10 9.19 -1.43
N VAL A 65 -14.79 9.45 -1.55
CA VAL A 65 -13.75 8.73 -0.79
C VAL A 65 -13.93 8.94 0.71
N ALA A 66 -14.09 10.19 1.18
CA ALA A 66 -14.28 10.49 2.59
C ALA A 66 -15.56 9.86 3.16
N ARG A 67 -16.65 9.82 2.37
CA ARG A 67 -17.88 9.12 2.75
C ARG A 67 -17.64 7.62 2.92
N LEU A 68 -16.95 6.97 1.96
CA LEU A 68 -16.60 5.56 2.08
C LEU A 68 -15.69 5.30 3.27
N VAL A 69 -14.68 6.16 3.52
CA VAL A 69 -13.81 6.02 4.71
C VAL A 69 -14.61 6.06 6.02
N ARG A 70 -15.64 6.92 6.14
CA ARG A 70 -16.55 6.90 7.32
C ARG A 70 -17.26 5.56 7.46
N VAL A 71 -17.75 4.99 6.36
CA VAL A 71 -18.37 3.65 6.35
C VAL A 71 -17.38 2.57 6.81
N PHE A 72 -16.14 2.61 6.28
CA PHE A 72 -15.10 1.66 6.69
C PHE A 72 -14.67 1.85 8.15
N ALA A 73 -14.60 3.08 8.64
CA ALA A 73 -14.29 3.38 10.04
C ALA A 73 -15.35 2.79 10.98
N ALA A 74 -16.64 2.92 10.63
CA ALA A 74 -17.73 2.31 11.37
C ALA A 74 -17.67 0.76 11.40
N LEU A 75 -17.00 0.14 10.42
CA LEU A 75 -16.76 -1.31 10.37
C LEU A 75 -15.44 -1.75 11.06
N GLY A 76 -14.70 -0.81 11.66
CA GLY A 76 -13.50 -1.10 12.44
C GLY A 76 -12.17 -0.83 11.73
N VAL A 77 -12.19 -0.18 10.56
CA VAL A 77 -10.96 0.31 9.92
C VAL A 77 -10.40 1.47 10.73
N THR A 78 -9.14 1.35 11.10
CA THR A 78 -8.40 2.38 11.85
C THR A 78 -7.22 2.94 11.07
N LYS A 79 -6.86 2.27 9.96
CA LYS A 79 -5.69 2.59 9.17
C LYS A 79 -6.04 2.79 7.71
N ILE A 80 -5.71 3.96 7.19
CA ILE A 80 -5.88 4.32 5.79
C ILE A 80 -4.50 4.47 5.15
N ARG A 81 -4.36 3.91 3.95
CA ARG A 81 -3.21 4.15 3.10
C ARG A 81 -3.67 4.67 1.75
N LEU A 82 -3.31 5.90 1.44
CA LEU A 82 -3.48 6.46 0.10
C LEU A 82 -2.37 5.95 -0.82
N THR A 83 -2.77 5.58 -2.02
CA THR A 83 -1.91 5.04 -3.07
C THR A 83 -2.54 5.35 -4.44
N GLY A 84 -2.16 4.65 -5.50
CA GLY A 84 -2.72 4.82 -6.82
C GLY A 84 -1.78 4.22 -7.85
N GLY A 85 -1.71 4.82 -9.04
CA GLY A 85 -0.48 4.88 -9.79
C GLY A 85 0.51 5.70 -8.95
N GLU A 86 0.59 7.02 -9.19
CA GLU A 86 1.31 7.94 -8.29
C GLU A 86 0.31 8.91 -7.64
N PRO A 87 0.04 8.79 -6.33
CA PRO A 87 -0.99 9.59 -5.67
C PRO A 87 -0.69 11.10 -5.70
N LEU A 88 0.58 11.51 -5.71
CA LEU A 88 0.98 12.92 -5.75
C LEU A 88 0.67 13.60 -7.10
N LEU A 89 0.27 12.85 -8.12
CA LEU A 89 -0.30 13.39 -9.36
C LEU A 89 -1.77 13.81 -9.21
N ARG A 90 -2.45 13.34 -8.16
CA ARG A 90 -3.84 13.76 -7.88
C ARG A 90 -3.81 15.18 -7.33
N ARG A 91 -4.34 16.14 -8.11
CA ARG A 91 -4.44 17.54 -7.69
C ARG A 91 -5.14 17.66 -6.34
N ASP A 92 -4.66 18.56 -5.51
CA ASP A 92 -5.25 18.91 -4.21
C ASP A 92 -5.33 17.72 -3.22
N LEU A 93 -4.41 16.75 -3.32
CA LEU A 93 -4.41 15.56 -2.46
C LEU A 93 -4.42 15.91 -0.96
N ALA A 94 -3.78 17.00 -0.55
CA ALA A 94 -3.77 17.48 0.82
C ALA A 94 -5.18 17.76 1.37
N VAL A 95 -6.14 18.16 0.52
CA VAL A 95 -7.55 18.33 0.91
C VAL A 95 -8.14 16.99 1.34
N LEU A 96 -7.95 15.94 0.53
CA LEU A 96 -8.41 14.59 0.89
C LEU A 96 -7.74 14.08 2.15
N VAL A 97 -6.44 14.33 2.32
CA VAL A 97 -5.70 13.96 3.54
C VAL A 97 -6.34 14.62 4.76
N ALA A 98 -6.67 15.92 4.70
CA ALA A 98 -7.31 16.65 5.79
C ALA A 98 -8.72 16.12 6.10
N GLU A 99 -9.52 15.83 5.08
CA GLU A 99 -10.86 15.25 5.26
C GLU A 99 -10.78 13.88 5.96
N ILE A 100 -9.86 13.01 5.55
CA ILE A 100 -9.68 11.68 6.16
C ILE A 100 -9.13 11.80 7.58
N ALA A 101 -8.16 12.69 7.81
CA ALA A 101 -7.55 12.89 9.13
C ALA A 101 -8.58 13.37 10.18
N ALA A 102 -9.64 14.05 9.75
CA ALA A 102 -10.73 14.51 10.61
C ALA A 102 -11.77 13.42 10.94
N ILE A 103 -11.71 12.23 10.29
CA ILE A 103 -12.70 11.16 10.52
C ILE A 103 -12.42 10.47 11.86
N PRO A 104 -13.38 10.44 12.81
CA PRO A 104 -13.22 9.72 14.06
C PRO A 104 -12.95 8.23 13.83
N GLY A 105 -12.02 7.66 14.60
CA GLY A 105 -11.63 6.25 14.50
C GLY A 105 -10.44 5.98 13.57
N ILE A 106 -10.09 6.91 12.67
CA ILE A 106 -8.89 6.78 11.85
C ILE A 106 -7.67 7.27 12.66
N SER A 107 -6.85 6.35 13.08
CA SER A 107 -5.65 6.62 13.91
C SER A 107 -4.33 6.58 13.15
N ASP A 108 -4.30 5.97 11.96
CA ASP A 108 -3.10 5.85 11.11
C ASP A 108 -3.43 6.22 9.67
N LEU A 109 -2.92 7.36 9.21
CA LEU A 109 -3.05 7.83 7.83
C LEU A 109 -1.68 7.89 7.17
N ALA A 110 -1.51 7.07 6.14
CA ALA A 110 -0.25 6.90 5.43
C ALA A 110 -0.41 7.14 3.92
N LEU A 111 0.68 7.50 3.26
CA LEU A 111 0.80 7.60 1.82
C LEU A 111 1.87 6.64 1.32
N THR A 112 1.66 6.02 0.14
CA THR A 112 2.72 5.32 -0.61
C THR A 112 2.93 6.06 -1.93
N THR A 113 4.18 6.38 -2.26
CA THR A 113 4.55 7.20 -3.42
C THR A 113 5.87 6.73 -4.02
N ASN A 114 6.12 7.04 -5.28
CA ASN A 114 7.44 6.91 -5.89
C ASN A 114 8.42 8.04 -5.49
N GLY A 115 7.95 9.04 -4.73
CA GLY A 115 8.75 10.12 -4.18
C GLY A 115 9.09 11.27 -5.13
N SER A 116 8.86 11.14 -6.42
CA SER A 116 9.30 12.10 -7.43
C SER A 116 8.71 13.51 -7.33
N LEU A 117 7.56 13.65 -6.67
CA LEU A 117 6.87 14.93 -6.47
C LEU A 117 6.81 15.33 -5.00
N LEU A 118 7.50 14.59 -4.13
CA LEU A 118 7.34 14.72 -2.70
C LEU A 118 7.95 16.00 -2.13
N SER A 119 9.08 16.47 -2.69
CA SER A 119 9.73 17.71 -2.25
C SER A 119 8.81 18.93 -2.29
N ALA A 120 7.92 19.01 -3.28
CA ALA A 120 6.98 20.12 -3.43
C ALA A 120 5.72 20.00 -2.56
N GLN A 121 5.43 18.82 -1.99
CA GLN A 121 4.13 18.54 -1.35
C GLN A 121 4.24 18.11 0.12
N ALA A 122 5.45 17.77 0.61
CA ALA A 122 5.64 17.20 1.94
C ALA A 122 5.04 18.05 3.06
N GLU A 123 5.34 19.34 3.09
CA GLU A 123 4.85 20.28 4.11
C GLU A 123 3.31 20.38 4.11
N ALA A 124 2.69 20.49 2.93
CA ALA A 124 1.24 20.56 2.80
C ALA A 124 0.56 19.28 3.28
N LEU A 125 1.16 18.11 3.02
CA LEU A 125 0.65 16.82 3.48
C LEU A 125 0.74 16.68 5.01
N VAL A 126 1.84 17.15 5.61
CA VAL A 126 2.00 17.20 7.08
C VAL A 126 0.94 18.11 7.69
N ALA A 127 0.80 19.33 7.18
CA ALA A 127 -0.19 20.30 7.66
C ALA A 127 -1.63 19.76 7.55
N ALA A 128 -1.90 18.92 6.53
CA ALA A 128 -3.18 18.24 6.34
C ALA A 128 -3.41 17.03 7.29
N GLY A 129 -2.39 16.60 8.05
CA GLY A 129 -2.51 15.52 9.02
C GLY A 129 -2.01 14.16 8.55
N LEU A 130 -1.21 14.08 7.47
CA LEU A 130 -0.51 12.86 7.10
C LEU A 130 0.45 12.45 8.23
N ARG A 131 0.43 11.19 8.65
CA ARG A 131 1.21 10.72 9.80
C ARG A 131 2.52 10.05 9.45
N ARG A 132 2.64 9.48 8.26
CA ARG A 132 3.84 8.79 7.78
C ARG A 132 3.78 8.57 6.28
N ILE A 133 4.94 8.37 5.69
CA ILE A 133 5.06 8.12 4.26
C ILE A 133 5.85 6.85 3.99
N THR A 134 5.50 6.18 2.89
CA THR A 134 6.29 5.08 2.34
C THR A 134 6.74 5.49 0.95
N VAL A 135 8.03 5.47 0.69
CA VAL A 135 8.61 5.75 -0.63
C VAL A 135 9.10 4.44 -1.23
N SER A 136 8.70 4.16 -2.48
CA SER A 136 9.22 3.03 -3.24
C SER A 136 10.56 3.42 -3.83
N LEU A 137 11.62 2.65 -3.50
CA LEU A 137 12.98 2.88 -3.93
C LEU A 137 13.70 1.54 -4.10
N ASP A 138 13.85 1.10 -5.35
CA ASP A 138 14.38 -0.22 -5.68
C ASP A 138 15.88 -0.23 -5.96
N SER A 139 16.51 0.94 -6.17
CA SER A 139 17.96 1.09 -6.34
C SER A 139 18.41 2.51 -6.00
N LEU A 140 19.67 2.65 -5.53
CA LEU A 140 20.39 3.93 -5.42
C LEU A 140 21.30 4.17 -6.62
N ASP A 141 21.62 3.13 -7.39
CA ASP A 141 22.37 3.28 -8.63
C ASP A 141 21.54 4.04 -9.68
N PRO A 142 22.03 5.14 -10.26
CA PRO A 142 21.25 5.99 -11.14
C PRO A 142 20.79 5.31 -12.43
N GLU A 143 21.63 4.44 -13.01
CA GLU A 143 21.32 3.76 -14.27
C GLU A 143 20.27 2.67 -14.02
N LEU A 144 20.49 1.82 -13.02
CA LEU A 144 19.56 0.79 -12.64
C LEU A 144 18.21 1.38 -12.16
N PHE A 145 18.23 2.48 -11.41
CA PHE A 145 17.00 3.17 -11.01
C PHE A 145 16.19 3.62 -12.22
N GLN A 146 16.84 4.25 -13.23
CA GLN A 146 16.14 4.67 -14.44
C GLN A 146 15.57 3.50 -15.23
N GLU A 147 16.28 2.38 -15.29
CA GLU A 147 15.80 1.15 -15.92
C GLU A 147 14.56 0.60 -15.19
N LEU A 148 14.63 0.48 -13.85
CA LEU A 148 13.54 -0.05 -13.02
C LEU A 148 12.31 0.86 -12.96
N ALA A 149 12.51 2.17 -12.99
CA ALA A 149 11.43 3.16 -13.02
C ALA A 149 10.87 3.38 -14.44
N ASP A 150 11.63 3.02 -15.45
CA ASP A 150 11.42 3.38 -16.87
C ASP A 150 10.94 4.84 -17.01
N SER A 151 11.72 5.77 -16.45
CA SER A 151 11.41 7.18 -16.31
C SER A 151 12.64 8.05 -16.54
N ARG A 152 12.43 9.29 -16.96
CA ARG A 152 13.50 10.29 -17.04
C ARG A 152 13.82 10.97 -15.70
N ILE A 153 13.07 10.67 -14.67
CA ILE A 153 13.27 11.22 -13.34
C ILE A 153 14.46 10.52 -12.71
N SER A 154 15.39 11.30 -12.15
CA SER A 154 16.59 10.75 -11.51
C SER A 154 16.29 10.21 -10.10
N VAL A 155 17.10 9.27 -9.63
CA VAL A 155 17.05 8.80 -8.24
C VAL A 155 17.28 9.97 -7.27
N GLN A 156 18.13 10.95 -7.65
CA GLN A 156 18.41 12.14 -6.86
C GLN A 156 17.13 12.94 -6.55
N THR A 157 16.21 13.08 -7.51
CA THR A 157 14.91 13.73 -7.28
C THR A 157 14.09 13.02 -6.21
N VAL A 158 14.14 11.68 -6.18
CA VAL A 158 13.45 10.88 -5.18
C VAL A 158 14.11 11.04 -3.80
N LEU A 159 15.45 11.03 -3.74
CA LEU A 159 16.21 11.24 -2.50
C LEU A 159 15.96 12.64 -1.90
N GLU A 160 15.89 13.67 -2.74
CA GLU A 160 15.48 15.03 -2.32
C GLU A 160 14.05 15.05 -1.77
N GLY A 161 13.13 14.30 -2.39
CA GLY A 161 11.77 14.13 -1.87
C GLY A 161 11.73 13.45 -0.50
N ILE A 162 12.54 12.41 -0.29
CA ILE A 162 12.69 11.72 1.00
C ILE A 162 13.24 12.69 2.06
N ALA A 163 14.28 13.45 1.73
CA ALA A 163 14.87 14.45 2.62
C ALA A 163 13.85 15.54 3.00
N ALA A 164 13.08 16.04 2.04
CA ALA A 164 12.03 17.03 2.29
C ALA A 164 10.93 16.48 3.21
N ALA A 165 10.50 15.23 3.03
CA ALA A 165 9.54 14.60 3.92
C ALA A 165 10.06 14.46 5.35
N SER A 166 11.32 14.05 5.50
CA SER A 166 11.97 13.95 6.82
C SER A 166 12.11 15.32 7.49
N ALA A 167 12.52 16.35 6.73
CA ALA A 167 12.63 17.72 7.22
C ALA A 167 11.28 18.30 7.65
N ALA A 168 10.18 17.92 6.97
CA ALA A 168 8.82 18.25 7.37
C ALA A 168 8.31 17.44 8.58
N GLY A 169 9.09 16.52 9.12
CA GLY A 169 8.75 15.72 10.30
C GLY A 169 7.94 14.44 10.01
N LEU A 170 7.85 14.00 8.76
CA LEU A 170 7.22 12.71 8.43
C LEU A 170 8.16 11.54 8.69
N PRO A 171 7.76 10.53 9.47
CA PRO A 171 8.45 9.26 9.50
C PRO A 171 8.44 8.60 8.11
N VAL A 172 9.62 8.32 7.56
CA VAL A 172 9.77 7.72 6.24
C VAL A 172 10.06 6.23 6.36
N LYS A 173 9.30 5.41 5.61
CA LYS A 173 9.62 4.02 5.33
C LYS A 173 10.00 3.89 3.85
N LEU A 174 11.07 3.17 3.56
CA LEU A 174 11.46 2.82 2.19
C LEU A 174 10.96 1.41 1.89
N ASN A 175 10.33 1.21 0.75
CA ASN A 175 9.97 -0.11 0.25
C ASN A 175 10.84 -0.44 -0.95
N THR A 176 11.42 -1.63 -0.94
CA THR A 176 12.21 -2.18 -2.05
C THR A 176 11.64 -3.54 -2.43
N VAL A 177 11.26 -3.73 -3.68
CA VAL A 177 10.96 -5.04 -4.24
C VAL A 177 12.26 -5.66 -4.71
N LEU A 178 12.74 -6.68 -4.00
CA LEU A 178 14.02 -7.30 -4.29
C LEU A 178 13.87 -8.40 -5.33
N ARG A 179 14.65 -8.30 -6.42
CA ARG A 179 14.64 -9.24 -7.55
C ARG A 179 16.04 -9.78 -7.80
N LYS A 180 16.18 -11.10 -7.77
CA LYS A 180 17.44 -11.80 -7.99
C LYS A 180 17.99 -11.52 -9.39
N GLY A 181 19.28 -11.17 -9.44
CA GLY A 181 20.00 -10.83 -10.68
C GLY A 181 19.56 -9.51 -11.31
N VAL A 182 18.81 -8.67 -10.57
CA VAL A 182 18.35 -7.34 -11.02
C VAL A 182 18.85 -6.26 -10.07
N ASN A 183 18.38 -6.24 -8.82
CA ASN A 183 18.74 -5.22 -7.83
C ASN A 183 19.18 -5.80 -6.48
N ASP A 184 19.38 -7.11 -6.39
CA ASP A 184 19.77 -7.78 -5.15
C ASP A 184 21.20 -7.46 -4.72
N ASP A 185 22.10 -7.13 -5.64
CA ASP A 185 23.47 -6.68 -5.33
C ASP A 185 23.48 -5.32 -4.62
N GLY A 186 22.50 -4.44 -4.88
CA GLY A 186 22.38 -3.12 -4.26
C GLY A 186 21.69 -3.12 -2.89
N LEU A 187 21.37 -4.28 -2.31
CA LEU A 187 20.63 -4.37 -1.04
C LEU A 187 21.35 -3.68 0.11
N LEU A 188 22.65 -3.87 0.25
CA LEU A 188 23.45 -3.30 1.35
C LEU A 188 23.55 -1.77 1.23
N ASP A 189 23.65 -1.23 0.03
CA ASP A 189 23.66 0.22 -0.19
C ASP A 189 22.34 0.87 0.28
N LEU A 190 21.20 0.22 -0.04
CA LEU A 190 19.88 0.66 0.44
C LEU A 190 19.76 0.57 1.97
N VAL A 191 20.33 -0.47 2.58
CA VAL A 191 20.38 -0.63 4.05
C VAL A 191 21.21 0.50 4.67
N ASP A 192 22.40 0.76 4.16
CA ASP A 192 23.29 1.80 4.67
C ASP A 192 22.69 3.19 4.50
N TYR A 193 22.07 3.47 3.36
CA TYR A 193 21.33 4.71 3.15
C TYR A 193 20.20 4.87 4.18
N ALA A 194 19.37 3.84 4.37
CA ALA A 194 18.25 3.90 5.31
C ALA A 194 18.74 4.14 6.75
N ARG A 195 19.79 3.44 7.17
CA ARG A 195 20.42 3.62 8.50
C ARG A 195 20.98 5.01 8.70
N ALA A 196 21.77 5.51 7.72
CA ALA A 196 22.40 6.83 7.80
C ALA A 196 21.38 7.97 7.93
N HIS A 197 20.17 7.79 7.41
CA HIS A 197 19.12 8.81 7.42
C HIS A 197 17.97 8.52 8.41
N GLY A 198 18.10 7.48 9.24
CA GLY A 198 17.08 7.12 10.24
C GLY A 198 15.76 6.61 9.65
N HIS A 199 15.80 6.02 8.45
CA HIS A 199 14.63 5.47 7.79
C HIS A 199 14.47 3.97 8.05
N THR A 200 13.22 3.48 8.03
CA THR A 200 12.96 2.04 8.07
C THR A 200 12.95 1.49 6.64
N LEU A 201 13.87 0.62 6.28
CA LEU A 201 13.83 -0.13 5.02
C LEU A 201 12.93 -1.35 5.16
N ARG A 202 12.05 -1.59 4.18
CA ARG A 202 11.31 -2.84 4.03
C ARG A 202 11.64 -3.52 2.72
N VAL A 203 12.23 -4.68 2.83
CA VAL A 203 12.52 -5.57 1.70
C VAL A 203 11.30 -6.44 1.45
N ILE A 204 10.81 -6.44 0.21
CA ILE A 204 9.60 -7.12 -0.21
C ILE A 204 9.99 -8.17 -1.25
N GLU A 205 9.56 -9.40 -1.05
CA GLU A 205 9.73 -10.45 -2.06
C GLU A 205 8.93 -10.11 -3.31
N TYR A 206 9.53 -10.32 -4.49
CA TYR A 206 8.89 -10.13 -5.78
C TYR A 206 7.70 -11.07 -5.94
N MET A 207 6.51 -10.52 -6.19
CA MET A 207 5.24 -11.24 -6.21
C MET A 207 4.60 -11.30 -7.60
N ASP A 208 3.84 -12.35 -7.84
CA ASP A 208 3.04 -12.59 -9.04
C ASP A 208 1.71 -11.81 -9.06
N VAL A 209 1.74 -10.50 -8.83
CA VAL A 209 0.54 -9.66 -8.84
C VAL A 209 0.15 -9.33 -10.28
N GLY A 210 -1.13 -9.49 -10.59
CA GLY A 210 -1.62 -9.30 -11.97
C GLY A 210 -1.19 -10.44 -12.89
N THR A 211 -1.17 -10.15 -14.18
CA THR A 211 -0.81 -11.11 -15.23
C THR A 211 0.29 -10.60 -16.16
N THR A 212 0.66 -9.31 -16.01
CA THR A 212 1.54 -8.60 -16.97
C THR A 212 2.95 -8.36 -16.47
N ASN A 213 3.24 -8.69 -15.20
CA ASN A 213 4.52 -8.36 -14.56
C ASN A 213 5.69 -9.29 -14.91
N GLY A 214 5.48 -10.32 -15.74
CA GLY A 214 6.53 -11.25 -16.15
C GLY A 214 7.15 -12.06 -15.01
N TRP A 215 6.42 -12.25 -13.91
CA TRP A 215 6.92 -12.91 -12.71
C TRP A 215 7.38 -14.34 -12.96
N VAL A 216 8.57 -14.67 -12.48
CA VAL A 216 9.11 -16.03 -12.41
C VAL A 216 9.69 -16.29 -11.03
N LEU A 217 9.49 -17.50 -10.52
CA LEU A 217 9.92 -17.88 -9.16
C LEU A 217 11.43 -17.75 -8.96
N ASP A 218 12.22 -17.99 -9.98
CA ASP A 218 13.70 -17.93 -9.95
C ASP A 218 14.23 -16.51 -9.68
N GLN A 219 13.40 -15.47 -9.90
CA GLN A 219 13.74 -14.07 -9.58
C GLN A 219 13.38 -13.68 -8.15
N VAL A 220 12.75 -14.55 -7.39
CA VAL A 220 12.44 -14.26 -5.99
C VAL A 220 13.68 -14.42 -5.13
N VAL A 221 14.03 -13.41 -4.36
CA VAL A 221 14.99 -13.51 -3.27
C VAL A 221 14.20 -13.77 -1.99
N PRO A 222 14.26 -14.98 -1.41
CA PRO A 222 13.57 -15.25 -0.15
C PRO A 222 14.01 -14.29 0.95
N SER A 223 13.07 -13.82 1.76
CA SER A 223 13.36 -12.88 2.87
C SER A 223 14.42 -13.40 3.83
N ALA A 224 14.47 -14.72 4.05
CA ALA A 224 15.51 -15.35 4.87
C ALA A 224 16.92 -15.17 4.28
N GLN A 225 17.05 -15.24 2.94
CA GLN A 225 18.31 -15.01 2.23
C GLN A 225 18.72 -13.53 2.29
N ALA A 226 17.80 -12.62 1.99
CA ALA A 226 18.04 -11.18 2.09
C ALA A 226 18.47 -10.78 3.51
N ARG A 227 17.80 -11.33 4.52
CA ARG A 227 18.13 -11.12 5.93
C ARG A 227 19.51 -11.66 6.29
N ALA A 228 19.88 -12.84 5.82
CA ALA A 228 21.20 -13.41 6.08
C ALA A 228 22.31 -12.56 5.45
N CYS A 229 22.10 -12.04 4.23
CA CYS A 229 23.01 -11.11 3.58
C CYS A 229 23.24 -9.85 4.45
N VAL A 230 22.17 -9.21 4.91
CA VAL A 230 22.25 -8.03 5.77
C VAL A 230 22.90 -8.37 7.10
N ALA A 231 22.50 -9.47 7.75
CA ALA A 231 23.02 -9.85 9.07
C ALA A 231 24.53 -10.20 9.09
N ALA A 232 25.08 -10.56 7.94
CA ALA A 232 26.52 -10.82 7.79
C ALA A 232 27.36 -9.54 7.94
N VAL A 233 26.79 -8.35 7.65
CA VAL A 233 27.44 -7.04 7.74
C VAL A 233 26.89 -6.25 8.95
N HIS A 234 25.58 -6.27 9.11
CA HIS A 234 24.86 -5.56 10.17
C HIS A 234 24.05 -6.55 11.01
N PRO A 235 24.53 -7.00 12.17
CA PRO A 235 23.80 -7.96 13.01
C PRO A 235 22.41 -7.51 13.36
N LEU A 236 21.42 -8.42 13.24
CA LEU A 236 20.01 -8.16 13.38
C LEU A 236 19.39 -8.96 14.54
N GLU A 237 18.50 -8.32 15.30
CA GLU A 237 17.72 -8.93 16.38
C GLU A 237 16.22 -8.86 16.02
N PRO A 238 15.44 -9.93 16.20
CA PRO A 238 14.02 -9.90 15.93
C PRO A 238 13.28 -9.05 16.98
N ILE A 239 12.32 -8.21 16.52
CA ILE A 239 11.49 -7.38 17.39
C ILE A 239 9.99 -7.61 17.18
N GLY A 240 9.62 -8.72 16.49
CA GLY A 240 8.23 -9.12 16.23
C GLY A 240 7.72 -8.66 14.87
N ASP A 241 6.41 -8.78 14.66
CA ASP A 241 5.76 -8.52 13.38
C ASP A 241 4.93 -7.22 13.43
N GLU A 242 4.91 -6.47 12.34
CA GLU A 242 3.99 -5.35 12.12
C GLU A 242 3.23 -5.54 10.80
N GLY A 243 1.97 -5.92 10.90
CA GLY A 243 1.09 -6.13 9.74
C GLY A 243 1.58 -7.27 8.86
N THR A 244 2.36 -6.99 7.81
CA THR A 244 2.87 -7.99 6.87
C THR A 244 4.39 -8.14 6.91
N ALA A 245 5.06 -7.37 7.74
CA ALA A 245 6.51 -7.37 7.82
C ALA A 245 6.99 -7.99 9.13
N GLU A 246 7.93 -8.92 9.04
CA GLU A 246 8.78 -9.34 10.13
C GLU A 246 9.77 -8.20 10.41
N ARG A 247 9.80 -7.67 11.64
CA ARG A 247 10.65 -6.55 12.03
C ARG A 247 11.91 -7.01 12.73
N TRP A 248 13.01 -6.35 12.40
CA TRP A 248 14.33 -6.62 12.92
C TRP A 248 15.01 -5.29 13.27
N ARG A 249 15.66 -5.22 14.43
CA ARG A 249 16.45 -4.09 14.87
C ARG A 249 17.92 -4.38 14.59
N PHE A 250 18.68 -3.36 14.19
CA PHE A 250 20.13 -3.45 14.17
C PHE A 250 20.68 -3.55 15.59
N ALA A 251 21.60 -4.50 15.85
CA ALA A 251 22.13 -4.76 17.18
C ALA A 251 22.90 -3.57 17.79
N ASP A 252 23.37 -2.66 16.94
CA ASP A 252 24.02 -1.40 17.35
C ASP A 252 23.02 -0.29 17.73
N GLY A 253 21.72 -0.54 17.64
CA GLY A 253 20.67 0.41 17.99
C GLY A 253 20.36 1.47 16.94
N THR A 254 20.97 1.43 15.74
CA THR A 254 20.84 2.48 14.71
C THR A 254 19.50 2.48 13.94
N GLY A 255 18.51 1.69 14.34
CA GLY A 255 17.20 1.65 13.70
C GLY A 255 16.69 0.24 13.47
N GLU A 256 15.72 0.14 12.57
CA GLU A 256 15.05 -1.12 12.27
C GLU A 256 14.85 -1.31 10.77
N MET A 257 14.66 -2.57 10.37
CA MET A 257 14.24 -2.93 9.03
C MET A 257 13.13 -3.99 9.08
N GLY A 258 12.47 -4.22 7.95
CA GLY A 258 11.41 -5.21 7.85
C GLY A 258 11.54 -6.08 6.60
N PHE A 259 11.03 -7.31 6.69
CA PHE A 259 10.96 -8.24 5.58
C PHE A 259 9.50 -8.65 5.32
N VAL A 260 9.06 -8.57 4.08
CA VAL A 260 7.69 -8.95 3.66
C VAL A 260 7.77 -10.21 2.84
N SER A 261 7.63 -11.35 3.51
CA SER A 261 7.81 -12.71 2.99
C SER A 261 6.56 -13.23 2.29
N SER A 262 6.09 -12.52 1.26
CA SER A 262 4.79 -12.81 0.61
C SER A 262 4.78 -14.09 -0.21
N VAL A 263 5.95 -14.61 -0.59
CA VAL A 263 6.13 -15.82 -1.39
C VAL A 263 6.63 -16.97 -0.53
N SER A 264 7.73 -16.73 0.23
CA SER A 264 8.38 -17.80 1.01
C SER A 264 7.68 -18.14 2.33
N LYS A 265 6.98 -17.14 2.94
CA LYS A 265 6.23 -17.30 4.19
C LYS A 265 4.92 -16.50 4.13
N PRO A 266 3.89 -16.99 3.42
CA PRO A 266 2.62 -16.29 3.27
C PRO A 266 1.94 -15.97 4.60
N PHE A 267 1.27 -14.81 4.67
CA PHE A 267 0.60 -14.29 5.87
C PHE A 267 -0.90 -14.08 5.66
N CYS A 268 -1.55 -14.90 4.83
CA CYS A 268 -2.98 -14.79 4.54
C CYS A 268 -3.85 -14.92 5.79
N GLY A 269 -3.47 -15.79 6.73
CA GLY A 269 -4.20 -16.05 7.97
C GLY A 269 -4.36 -14.85 8.90
N THR A 270 -3.48 -13.83 8.79
CA THR A 270 -3.54 -12.60 9.62
C THR A 270 -3.88 -11.35 8.82
N CYS A 271 -4.22 -11.47 7.52
CA CYS A 271 -4.44 -10.34 6.64
C CYS A 271 -5.73 -9.58 6.94
N THR A 272 -5.61 -8.32 7.34
CA THR A 272 -6.72 -7.41 7.73
C THR A 272 -7.03 -6.34 6.68
N ARG A 273 -6.52 -6.49 5.44
CA ARG A 273 -6.49 -5.44 4.43
C ARG A 273 -7.62 -5.58 3.42
N ALA A 274 -8.24 -4.43 3.09
CA ALA A 274 -9.06 -4.24 1.90
C ALA A 274 -8.41 -3.20 0.98
N ARG A 275 -8.85 -3.16 -0.28
CA ARG A 275 -8.41 -2.21 -1.29
C ARG A 275 -9.61 -1.59 -1.97
N LEU A 276 -9.57 -0.28 -2.16
CA LEU A 276 -10.53 0.48 -2.93
C LEU A 276 -9.80 1.08 -4.12
N THR A 277 -10.22 0.73 -5.32
CA THR A 277 -9.64 1.27 -6.56
C THR A 277 -10.06 2.72 -6.78
N ALA A 278 -9.38 3.41 -7.68
CA ALA A 278 -9.69 4.80 -8.03
C ALA A 278 -11.10 4.98 -8.62
N VAL A 279 -11.67 3.91 -9.18
CA VAL A 279 -13.05 3.88 -9.68
C VAL A 279 -14.07 3.38 -8.67
N GLY A 280 -13.66 3.07 -7.45
CA GLY A 280 -14.58 2.67 -6.37
C GLY A 280 -14.93 1.19 -6.32
N GLU A 281 -14.11 0.30 -6.89
CA GLU A 281 -14.26 -1.13 -6.69
C GLU A 281 -13.52 -1.60 -5.41
N LEU A 282 -14.21 -2.37 -4.60
CA LEU A 282 -13.68 -2.97 -3.37
C LEU A 282 -13.13 -4.37 -3.63
N PHE A 283 -11.85 -4.55 -3.35
CA PHE A 283 -11.16 -5.83 -3.37
C PHE A 283 -10.74 -6.25 -1.96
N THR A 284 -10.94 -7.52 -1.62
CA THR A 284 -10.58 -8.09 -0.31
C THR A 284 -9.21 -8.77 -0.32
N CYS A 285 -8.63 -9.00 -1.50
CA CYS A 285 -7.31 -9.59 -1.70
C CYS A 285 -6.55 -8.85 -2.81
N LEU A 286 -5.22 -8.82 -2.71
CA LEU A 286 -4.32 -8.30 -3.77
C LEU A 286 -4.38 -9.15 -5.05
N PHE A 287 -4.72 -10.42 -4.92
CA PHE A 287 -4.76 -11.40 -6.00
C PHE A 287 -6.18 -11.75 -6.43
N ALA A 288 -7.17 -10.94 -6.04
CA ALA A 288 -8.56 -11.20 -6.43
C ALA A 288 -8.77 -10.95 -7.94
N THR A 289 -9.73 -11.66 -8.50
CA THR A 289 -10.10 -11.59 -9.93
C THR A 289 -11.18 -10.56 -10.21
N SER A 290 -11.98 -10.21 -9.20
CA SER A 290 -13.09 -9.26 -9.31
C SER A 290 -13.30 -8.47 -8.03
N GLY A 291 -13.77 -7.24 -8.18
CA GLY A 291 -14.15 -6.33 -7.11
C GLY A 291 -15.66 -6.23 -6.92
N THR A 292 -16.07 -5.51 -5.89
CA THR A 292 -17.46 -5.08 -5.66
C THR A 292 -17.57 -3.60 -6.01
N ASP A 293 -18.42 -3.24 -6.96
CA ASP A 293 -18.60 -1.84 -7.40
C ASP A 293 -19.35 -1.01 -6.34
N LEU A 294 -18.60 -0.36 -5.46
CA LEU A 294 -19.15 0.56 -4.46
C LEU A 294 -19.54 1.91 -5.07
N ARG A 295 -18.94 2.31 -6.19
CA ARG A 295 -19.29 3.56 -6.88
C ARG A 295 -20.72 3.50 -7.41
N ALA A 296 -21.11 2.41 -8.04
CA ALA A 296 -22.48 2.25 -8.50
C ALA A 296 -23.48 2.33 -7.33
N VAL A 297 -23.20 1.64 -6.22
CA VAL A 297 -24.02 1.70 -5.01
C VAL A 297 -24.08 3.14 -4.46
N LEU A 298 -22.94 3.83 -4.36
CA LEU A 298 -22.85 5.18 -3.82
C LEU A 298 -23.60 6.20 -4.70
N ARG A 299 -23.45 6.11 -6.03
CA ARG A 299 -24.06 7.04 -7.01
C ARG A 299 -25.53 6.73 -7.30
N SER A 300 -26.05 5.57 -6.90
CA SER A 300 -27.49 5.28 -6.92
C SER A 300 -28.26 5.98 -5.80
N GLY A 301 -27.59 6.75 -4.93
CA GLY A 301 -28.21 7.44 -3.81
C GLY A 301 -28.34 6.59 -2.55
N ALA A 302 -27.59 5.48 -2.46
CA ALA A 302 -27.62 4.61 -1.30
C ALA A 302 -27.26 5.35 0.00
N THR A 303 -27.95 5.00 1.07
CA THR A 303 -27.68 5.47 2.43
C THR A 303 -26.37 4.85 2.98
N ASP A 304 -25.82 5.46 4.04
CA ASP A 304 -24.65 4.90 4.73
C ASP A 304 -24.94 3.53 5.33
N ALA A 305 -26.17 3.26 5.77
CA ALA A 305 -26.60 1.95 6.26
C ALA A 305 -26.57 0.87 5.16
N GLU A 306 -26.91 1.24 3.92
CA GLU A 306 -26.82 0.32 2.77
C GLU A 306 -25.38 0.06 2.39
N LEU A 307 -24.52 1.08 2.37
CA LEU A 307 -23.08 0.93 2.14
C LEU A 307 -22.43 0.05 3.22
N LEU A 308 -22.76 0.25 4.50
CA LEU A 308 -22.31 -0.60 5.62
C LEU A 308 -22.68 -2.06 5.39
N ARG A 309 -23.91 -2.33 4.94
CA ARG A 309 -24.37 -3.69 4.67
C ARG A 309 -23.63 -4.32 3.51
N VAL A 310 -23.40 -3.58 2.41
CA VAL A 310 -22.65 -4.08 1.23
C VAL A 310 -21.20 -4.37 1.60
N VAL A 311 -20.49 -3.43 2.20
CA VAL A 311 -19.08 -3.60 2.60
C VAL A 311 -18.93 -4.70 3.66
N GLY A 312 -19.79 -4.68 4.69
CA GLY A 312 -19.78 -5.68 5.76
C GLY A 312 -20.08 -7.09 5.24
N GLY A 313 -21.08 -7.24 4.36
CA GLY A 313 -21.40 -8.51 3.72
C GLY A 313 -20.26 -9.03 2.85
N ARG A 314 -19.61 -8.15 2.06
CA ARG A 314 -18.45 -8.55 1.24
C ARG A 314 -17.27 -8.99 2.10
N TRP A 315 -17.00 -8.30 3.24
CA TRP A 315 -15.94 -8.74 4.16
C TRP A 315 -16.30 -10.05 4.86
N ALA A 316 -17.52 -10.20 5.37
CA ALA A 316 -17.96 -11.40 6.08
C ALA A 316 -17.91 -12.67 5.19
N SER A 317 -18.12 -12.54 3.89
CA SER A 317 -18.03 -13.66 2.93
C SER A 317 -16.61 -13.95 2.44
N ARG A 318 -15.59 -13.19 2.89
CA ARG A 318 -14.20 -13.31 2.45
C ARG A 318 -13.55 -14.60 2.96
N ASP A 319 -12.93 -15.35 2.06
CA ASP A 319 -12.15 -16.56 2.33
C ASP A 319 -10.76 -16.55 1.65
N ASP A 320 -10.35 -15.42 1.08
CA ASP A 320 -9.13 -15.24 0.29
C ASP A 320 -7.87 -15.77 1.01
N ARG A 321 -7.12 -16.69 0.33
CA ARG A 321 -5.87 -17.29 0.80
C ARG A 321 -4.87 -17.51 -0.33
N TYR A 322 -4.89 -16.68 -1.37
CA TYR A 322 -4.11 -16.89 -2.59
C TYR A 322 -2.63 -17.22 -2.34
N SER A 323 -1.92 -16.41 -1.53
CA SER A 323 -0.48 -16.63 -1.32
C SER A 323 -0.14 -17.96 -0.66
N GLU A 324 -1.05 -18.50 0.18
CA GLU A 324 -0.91 -19.83 0.80
C GLU A 324 -1.24 -20.95 -0.21
N LEU A 325 -2.09 -20.68 -1.19
CA LEU A 325 -2.52 -21.64 -2.22
C LEU A 325 -1.75 -21.48 -3.54
N ARG A 326 -0.74 -20.60 -3.58
CA ARG A 326 0.06 -20.35 -4.78
C ARG A 326 0.63 -21.66 -5.35
N GLY A 327 0.41 -21.89 -6.64
CA GLY A 327 0.87 -23.08 -7.33
C GLY A 327 -0.04 -24.32 -7.24
N LEU A 328 -1.05 -24.34 -6.36
CA LEU A 328 -1.98 -25.47 -6.24
C LEU A 328 -3.17 -25.38 -7.20
N SER A 329 -3.68 -24.15 -7.47
CA SER A 329 -4.86 -23.93 -8.32
C SER A 329 -4.88 -22.57 -9.01
N THR A 330 -3.76 -21.87 -9.08
CA THR A 330 -3.69 -20.44 -9.46
C THR A 330 -3.15 -20.18 -10.86
N VAL A 331 -2.80 -21.23 -11.60
CA VAL A 331 -2.26 -21.10 -12.96
C VAL A 331 -3.38 -20.75 -13.95
N GLY A 332 -3.17 -19.68 -14.74
CA GLY A 332 -4.07 -19.29 -15.83
C GLY A 332 -5.30 -18.44 -15.43
N VAL A 333 -5.42 -18.05 -14.17
CA VAL A 333 -6.53 -17.17 -13.72
C VAL A 333 -6.13 -15.71 -13.92
N ALA A 334 -6.89 -14.96 -14.73
CA ALA A 334 -6.71 -13.51 -14.88
C ALA A 334 -6.97 -12.81 -13.54
N ARG A 335 -6.06 -11.92 -13.14
CA ARG A 335 -6.13 -11.19 -11.87
C ARG A 335 -6.08 -9.69 -12.13
N ALA A 336 -6.61 -8.91 -11.19
CA ALA A 336 -6.50 -7.47 -11.25
C ALA A 336 -5.03 -7.04 -11.17
N GLU A 337 -4.64 -6.11 -12.03
CA GLU A 337 -3.27 -5.60 -12.12
C GLU A 337 -2.89 -4.76 -10.88
N MET A 338 -1.59 -4.74 -10.54
CA MET A 338 -1.08 -3.96 -9.42
C MET A 338 -1.43 -2.48 -9.56
N SER A 339 -1.29 -1.92 -10.75
CA SER A 339 -1.60 -0.52 -11.09
C SER A 339 -3.08 -0.17 -10.85
N TYR A 340 -3.99 -1.12 -11.05
CA TYR A 340 -5.42 -0.95 -10.81
C TYR A 340 -5.78 -1.00 -9.32
N LEU A 341 -5.12 -1.89 -8.58
CA LEU A 341 -5.38 -2.10 -7.15
C LEU A 341 -4.71 -1.08 -6.24
N GLY A 342 -3.77 -0.34 -6.78
CA GLY A 342 -2.92 0.58 -6.02
C GLY A 342 -1.85 -0.16 -5.19
N GLY A 343 -0.61 -0.03 -5.58
CA GLY A 343 0.58 -0.72 -5.05
C GLY A 343 0.94 -0.44 -3.58
#